data_57a9d6a9b5a2b6cab8e95e43b041084b
#
_entry.id   57a9d6a9b5a2b6cab8e95e43b041084b
#
_cell.length_a   1.000
_cell.length_b   1.000
_cell.length_c   1.000
_cell.angle_alpha   90.00
_cell.angle_beta   90.00
_cell.angle_gamma   90.00
#
_symmetry.space_group_name_H-M   'P 1'
#
loop_
_entity.id
_entity.type
_entity.pdbx_description
1 polymer ?
#
loop_
_entity_poly.entity_id
_entity_poly.type
_entity_poly.pdbx_seq_one_letter_code
_entity_poly.pdbx_strand_id
1 'polypeptide(L)'
;LGGCVRDDLVGYSSLFKYADPDLVASKVKSSLDEGFGIIKLHETGVAEVAAARKSAGPNVPIMVDTNCPWTPTEAYDMAMKLKPYDLLWLEEPIFPPEDFSSLAKLRADSGVAIAAGENACTAFQFREMIKAGAVTYAQPSVTKVGGITEFRKISALAALNGVQLMPHSPYFGPGFLATLHLTAAEANPGYVEWFYLDREACLYGDAIKPVNGRYTVPN
;
A
#
# COMPACT_ATOMS: atom_id res chain seq x y z
N LEU A 1 19.80 12.23 -2.56
CA LEU A 1 18.41 12.28 -2.09
C LEU A 1 18.14 13.49 -1.17
N GLY A 2 19.16 14.16 -0.70
CA GLY A 2 19.03 15.32 0.20
C GLY A 2 19.28 14.97 1.68
N GLY A 3 19.62 13.74 1.98
CA GLY A 3 19.92 13.23 3.31
C GLY A 3 18.91 12.21 3.80
N CYS A 4 19.22 11.58 4.91
CA CYS A 4 18.34 10.68 5.65
C CYS A 4 17.62 11.49 6.73
N VAL A 5 16.29 11.57 6.66
CA VAL A 5 15.48 12.26 7.69
C VAL A 5 15.26 11.31 8.88
N ARG A 6 15.18 10.00 8.60
CA ARG A 6 15.07 8.94 9.61
C ARG A 6 15.60 7.63 9.08
N ASP A 7 16.20 6.86 9.94
CA ASP A 7 16.80 5.55 9.65
C ASP A 7 15.91 4.37 10.07
N ASP A 8 14.77 4.66 10.68
CA ASP A 8 13.80 3.69 11.19
C ASP A 8 12.44 3.91 10.54
N LEU A 9 12.00 2.95 9.73
CA LEU A 9 10.77 3.01 8.95
C LEU A 9 9.76 1.96 9.43
N VAL A 10 8.49 2.32 9.40
CA VAL A 10 7.40 1.38 9.70
C VAL A 10 7.11 0.53 8.47
N GLY A 11 7.14 -0.79 8.66
CA GLY A 11 6.70 -1.76 7.65
C GLY A 11 5.27 -2.23 7.89
N TYR A 12 4.63 -2.68 6.82
CA TYR A 12 3.38 -3.42 6.90
C TYR A 12 3.51 -4.79 6.24
N SER A 13 2.77 -5.75 6.76
CA SER A 13 2.70 -7.10 6.21
C SER A 13 1.70 -7.14 5.07
N SER A 14 2.18 -7.47 3.87
CA SER A 14 1.37 -7.60 2.65
C SER A 14 1.13 -9.10 2.39
N LEU A 15 -0.07 -9.57 2.75
CA LEU A 15 -0.48 -10.96 2.67
C LEU A 15 -0.90 -11.32 1.26
N PHE A 16 -0.73 -12.58 0.86
CA PHE A 16 -1.24 -13.12 -0.39
C PHE A 16 -2.78 -13.13 -0.45
N LYS A 17 -3.31 -13.37 -1.63
CA LYS A 17 -4.71 -13.73 -1.82
C LYS A 17 -4.88 -15.20 -1.48
N TYR A 18 -5.61 -15.49 -0.42
CA TYR A 18 -5.89 -16.85 0.05
C TYR A 18 -7.29 -17.32 -0.34
N ALA A 19 -8.25 -16.41 -0.46
CA ALA A 19 -9.66 -16.69 -0.73
C ALA A 19 -10.27 -17.71 0.26
N ASP A 20 -9.78 -17.68 1.49
CA ASP A 20 -10.18 -18.56 2.60
C ASP A 20 -10.13 -17.76 3.90
N PRO A 21 -11.29 -17.48 4.54
CA PRO A 21 -11.36 -16.66 5.75
C PRO A 21 -10.54 -17.22 6.94
N ASP A 22 -10.47 -18.53 7.10
CA ASP A 22 -9.75 -19.16 8.21
C ASP A 22 -8.23 -19.02 8.00
N LEU A 23 -7.78 -19.23 6.76
CA LEU A 23 -6.39 -19.05 6.40
C LEU A 23 -5.96 -17.57 6.51
N VAL A 24 -6.80 -16.64 6.06
CA VAL A 24 -6.59 -15.20 6.24
C VAL A 24 -6.43 -14.85 7.72
N ALA A 25 -7.36 -15.32 8.57
CA ALA A 25 -7.30 -15.07 10.02
C ALA A 25 -6.01 -15.63 10.64
N SER A 26 -5.59 -16.82 10.23
CA SER A 26 -4.33 -17.44 10.68
C SER A 26 -3.10 -16.64 10.27
N LYS A 27 -3.02 -16.19 9.00
CA LYS A 27 -1.89 -15.41 8.49
C LYS A 27 -1.82 -14.01 9.11
N VAL A 28 -2.96 -13.38 9.34
CA VAL A 28 -3.04 -12.12 10.11
C VAL A 28 -2.44 -12.31 11.50
N LYS A 29 -2.85 -13.37 12.20
CA LYS A 29 -2.31 -13.66 13.54
C LYS A 29 -0.80 -13.90 13.50
N SER A 30 -0.29 -14.73 12.59
CA SER A 30 1.14 -14.99 12.45
C SER A 30 1.93 -13.70 12.21
N SER A 31 1.43 -12.84 11.34
CA SER A 31 2.06 -11.55 11.03
C SER A 31 2.11 -10.62 12.24
N LEU A 32 1.06 -10.58 13.05
CA LEU A 32 1.02 -9.80 14.29
C LEU A 32 1.97 -10.39 15.35
N ASP A 33 2.04 -11.73 15.46
CA ASP A 33 2.96 -12.43 16.37
C ASP A 33 4.45 -12.16 16.00
N GLU A 34 4.76 -11.87 14.71
CA GLU A 34 6.06 -11.42 14.22
C GLU A 34 6.32 -9.91 14.40
N GLY A 35 5.35 -9.19 14.99
CA GLY A 35 5.50 -7.78 15.37
C GLY A 35 5.07 -6.77 14.31
N PHE A 36 4.43 -7.19 13.20
CA PHE A 36 3.80 -6.24 12.29
C PHE A 36 2.55 -5.64 12.94
N GLY A 37 2.44 -4.33 12.92
CA GLY A 37 1.29 -3.61 13.46
C GLY A 37 0.28 -3.14 12.41
N ILE A 38 0.52 -3.44 11.12
CA ILE A 38 -0.28 -3.00 9.99
C ILE A 38 -0.36 -4.15 8.98
N ILE A 39 -1.55 -4.42 8.45
CA ILE A 39 -1.80 -5.57 7.56
C ILE A 39 -2.41 -5.10 6.24
N LYS A 40 -1.87 -5.56 5.11
CA LYS A 40 -2.49 -5.45 3.79
C LYS A 40 -2.97 -6.84 3.32
N LEU A 41 -4.20 -6.90 2.87
CA LEU A 41 -4.83 -8.08 2.29
C LEU A 41 -4.90 -7.93 0.77
N HIS A 42 -4.83 -9.05 0.04
CA HIS A 42 -5.14 -9.11 -1.39
C HIS A 42 -6.44 -9.88 -1.62
N GLU A 43 -7.48 -9.49 -0.90
CA GLU A 43 -8.76 -10.19 -0.93
C GLU A 43 -9.83 -9.34 -1.60
N THR A 44 -10.78 -10.02 -2.25
CA THR A 44 -11.92 -9.36 -2.92
C THR A 44 -13.26 -9.71 -2.28
N GLY A 45 -13.26 -10.60 -1.29
CA GLY A 45 -14.44 -11.05 -0.57
C GLY A 45 -14.62 -10.36 0.78
N VAL A 46 -15.88 -10.17 1.18
CA VAL A 46 -16.23 -9.56 2.48
C VAL A 46 -15.92 -10.51 3.64
N ALA A 47 -16.05 -11.82 3.43
CA ALA A 47 -15.82 -12.81 4.48
C ALA A 47 -14.37 -12.85 4.95
N GLU A 48 -13.43 -12.77 4.01
CA GLU A 48 -11.99 -12.72 4.27
C GLU A 48 -11.60 -11.46 5.04
N VAL A 49 -12.13 -10.29 4.63
CA VAL A 49 -11.88 -9.02 5.32
C VAL A 49 -12.49 -9.03 6.73
N ALA A 50 -13.69 -9.60 6.90
CA ALA A 50 -14.31 -9.78 8.22
C ALA A 50 -13.47 -10.67 9.14
N ALA A 51 -12.94 -11.77 8.61
CA ALA A 51 -12.08 -12.70 9.35
C ALA A 51 -10.75 -12.02 9.74
N ALA A 52 -10.14 -11.24 8.84
CA ALA A 52 -8.96 -10.46 9.11
C ALA A 52 -9.20 -9.44 10.24
N ARG A 53 -10.27 -8.65 10.16
CA ARG A 53 -10.63 -7.67 11.20
C ARG A 53 -10.89 -8.33 12.55
N LYS A 54 -11.59 -9.46 12.56
CA LYS A 54 -11.82 -10.22 13.79
C LYS A 54 -10.52 -10.73 14.41
N SER A 55 -9.60 -11.24 13.60
CA SER A 55 -8.29 -11.75 14.04
C SER A 55 -7.37 -10.65 14.53
N ALA A 56 -7.32 -9.52 13.81
CA ALA A 56 -6.45 -8.38 14.12
C ALA A 56 -6.96 -7.53 15.30
N GLY A 57 -8.25 -7.58 15.60
CA GLY A 57 -8.88 -6.67 16.57
C GLY A 57 -9.18 -5.29 15.96
N PRO A 58 -9.82 -4.39 16.74
CA PRO A 58 -10.37 -3.14 16.20
C PRO A 58 -9.30 -2.07 15.87
N ASN A 59 -8.12 -2.14 16.49
CA ASN A 59 -7.14 -1.06 16.47
C ASN A 59 -6.01 -1.26 15.44
N VAL A 60 -5.90 -2.44 14.83
CA VAL A 60 -4.87 -2.71 13.80
C VAL A 60 -5.32 -2.12 12.47
N PRO A 61 -4.55 -1.23 11.84
CA PRO A 61 -4.86 -0.76 10.50
C PRO A 61 -4.85 -1.92 9.51
N ILE A 62 -5.93 -2.05 8.74
CA ILE A 62 -6.05 -3.04 7.67
C ILE A 62 -6.26 -2.30 6.35
N MET A 63 -5.50 -2.67 5.33
CA MET A 63 -5.64 -2.25 3.96
C MET A 63 -6.12 -3.42 3.12
N VAL A 64 -6.86 -3.13 2.05
CA VAL A 64 -7.31 -4.15 1.08
C VAL A 64 -6.91 -3.70 -0.31
N ASP A 65 -6.04 -4.47 -0.93
CA ASP A 65 -5.65 -4.33 -2.32
C ASP A 65 -6.44 -5.32 -3.17
N THR A 66 -7.17 -4.81 -4.11
CA THR A 66 -8.05 -5.62 -4.93
C THR A 66 -7.52 -5.88 -6.34
N ASN A 67 -6.45 -5.21 -6.75
CA ASN A 67 -5.82 -5.35 -8.07
C ASN A 67 -6.81 -5.18 -9.23
N CYS A 68 -7.58 -4.12 -9.22
CA CYS A 68 -8.48 -3.67 -10.30
C CYS A 68 -9.53 -4.70 -10.75
N PRO A 69 -10.32 -5.37 -9.87
CA PRO A 69 -11.23 -6.41 -10.32
C PRO A 69 -12.59 -5.91 -10.77
N TRP A 70 -12.98 -4.66 -10.43
CA TRP A 70 -14.37 -4.20 -10.50
C TRP A 70 -14.60 -3.08 -11.50
N THR A 71 -15.83 -3.08 -12.04
CA THR A 71 -16.42 -1.88 -12.65
C THR A 71 -16.66 -0.81 -11.59
N PRO A 72 -16.86 0.47 -11.97
CA PRO A 72 -17.13 1.53 -11.01
C PRO A 72 -18.35 1.27 -10.10
N THR A 73 -19.41 0.65 -10.63
CA THR A 73 -20.61 0.30 -9.84
C THR A 73 -20.31 -0.80 -8.83
N GLU A 74 -19.66 -1.88 -9.25
CA GLU A 74 -19.25 -2.97 -8.35
C GLU A 74 -18.30 -2.48 -7.27
N ALA A 75 -17.36 -1.61 -7.62
CA ALA A 75 -16.41 -1.02 -6.68
C ALA A 75 -17.11 -0.20 -5.59
N TYR A 76 -18.14 0.58 -5.95
CA TYR A 76 -18.96 1.30 -4.97
C TYR A 76 -19.71 0.34 -4.04
N ASP A 77 -20.39 -0.65 -4.59
CA ASP A 77 -21.13 -1.64 -3.81
C ASP A 77 -20.21 -2.41 -2.84
N MET A 78 -19.01 -2.76 -3.28
CA MET A 78 -18.01 -3.43 -2.45
C MET A 78 -17.42 -2.49 -1.40
N ALA A 79 -17.10 -1.25 -1.74
CA ALA A 79 -16.63 -0.25 -0.78
C ALA A 79 -17.65 -0.06 0.35
N MET A 80 -18.95 -0.02 0.04
CA MET A 80 -20.00 0.11 1.05
C MET A 80 -20.12 -1.14 1.93
N LYS A 81 -19.93 -2.36 1.38
CA LYS A 81 -19.89 -3.61 2.16
C LYS A 81 -18.64 -3.71 3.03
N LEU A 82 -17.52 -3.14 2.59
CA LEU A 82 -16.25 -3.16 3.32
C LEU A 82 -16.14 -2.04 4.36
N LYS A 83 -16.90 -0.96 4.23
CA LYS A 83 -16.88 0.20 5.12
C LYS A 83 -17.01 -0.13 6.62
N PRO A 84 -17.86 -1.09 7.06
CA PRO A 84 -17.95 -1.47 8.48
C PRO A 84 -16.67 -2.03 9.10
N TYR A 85 -15.69 -2.44 8.28
CA TYR A 85 -14.43 -3.01 8.75
C TYR A 85 -13.32 -1.97 8.95
N ASP A 86 -13.63 -0.67 8.80
CA ASP A 86 -12.74 0.45 9.09
C ASP A 86 -11.35 0.28 8.44
N LEU A 87 -11.33 0.22 7.10
CA LEU A 87 -10.10 0.06 6.34
C LEU A 87 -9.28 1.35 6.37
N LEU A 88 -7.97 1.23 6.51
CA LEU A 88 -7.05 2.34 6.30
C LEU A 88 -7.14 2.88 4.87
N TRP A 89 -7.22 1.95 3.89
CA TRP A 89 -7.56 2.26 2.50
C TRP A 89 -8.09 1.04 1.74
N LEU A 90 -8.81 1.32 0.66
CA LEU A 90 -9.12 0.38 -0.42
C LEU A 90 -8.21 0.72 -1.60
N GLU A 91 -7.40 -0.26 -2.05
CA GLU A 91 -6.37 -0.11 -3.08
C GLU A 91 -6.85 -0.64 -4.41
N GLU A 92 -6.66 0.15 -5.47
CA GLU A 92 -6.93 -0.18 -6.87
C GLU A 92 -8.25 -0.95 -7.12
N PRO A 93 -9.40 -0.39 -6.72
CA PRO A 93 -10.66 -1.14 -6.83
C PRO A 93 -11.26 -1.19 -8.24
N ILE A 94 -10.86 -0.29 -9.17
CA ILE A 94 -11.53 -0.10 -10.47
C ILE A 94 -10.62 -0.48 -11.63
N PHE A 95 -11.19 -1.18 -12.63
CA PHE A 95 -10.58 -1.37 -13.94
C PHE A 95 -11.27 -0.47 -15.00
N PRO A 96 -10.52 0.19 -15.90
CA PRO A 96 -9.06 0.23 -15.93
C PRO A 96 -8.48 1.15 -14.83
N PRO A 97 -7.21 0.91 -14.38
CA PRO A 97 -6.60 1.68 -13.30
C PRO A 97 -6.40 3.17 -13.63
N GLU A 98 -6.45 3.55 -14.90
CA GLU A 98 -6.36 4.93 -15.37
C GLU A 98 -7.68 5.70 -15.29
N ASP A 99 -8.78 5.07 -14.90
CA ASP A 99 -10.07 5.78 -14.73
C ASP A 99 -10.10 6.56 -13.40
N PHE A 100 -9.26 7.60 -13.36
CA PHE A 100 -9.12 8.47 -12.19
C PHE A 100 -10.42 9.22 -11.87
N SER A 101 -11.29 9.42 -12.84
CA SER A 101 -12.60 10.08 -12.64
C SER A 101 -13.54 9.20 -11.83
N SER A 102 -13.60 7.91 -12.14
CA SER A 102 -14.41 6.94 -11.39
C SER A 102 -13.82 6.67 -10.00
N LEU A 103 -12.49 6.62 -9.86
CA LEU A 103 -11.84 6.53 -8.54
C LEU A 103 -12.17 7.75 -7.66
N ALA A 104 -12.12 8.96 -8.22
CA ALA A 104 -12.46 10.19 -7.51
C ALA A 104 -13.92 10.18 -7.05
N LYS A 105 -14.84 9.75 -7.93
CA LYS A 105 -16.25 9.61 -7.61
C LYS A 105 -16.48 8.56 -6.51
N LEU A 106 -15.85 7.39 -6.63
CA LEU A 106 -15.92 6.34 -5.62
C LEU A 106 -15.48 6.86 -4.25
N ARG A 107 -14.32 7.54 -4.20
CA ARG A 107 -13.80 8.12 -2.96
C ARG A 107 -14.76 9.13 -2.34
N ALA A 108 -15.32 10.03 -3.14
CA ALA A 108 -16.24 11.07 -2.68
C ALA A 108 -17.55 10.48 -2.17
N ASP A 109 -18.15 9.55 -2.91
CA ASP A 109 -19.48 9.01 -2.62
C ASP A 109 -19.46 7.99 -1.47
N SER A 110 -18.44 7.14 -1.40
CA SER A 110 -18.31 6.12 -0.34
C SER A 110 -17.73 6.67 0.97
N GLY A 111 -16.90 7.71 0.87
CA GLY A 111 -16.09 8.21 1.98
C GLY A 111 -14.98 7.26 2.42
N VAL A 112 -14.71 6.18 1.66
CA VAL A 112 -13.61 5.26 1.91
C VAL A 112 -12.32 5.87 1.35
N ALA A 113 -11.23 5.82 2.10
CA ALA A 113 -9.93 6.26 1.62
C ALA A 113 -9.45 5.35 0.48
N ILE A 114 -9.02 5.95 -0.63
CA ILE A 114 -8.54 5.23 -1.81
C ILE A 114 -7.01 5.37 -1.91
N ALA A 115 -6.35 4.25 -2.20
CA ALA A 115 -4.96 4.20 -2.59
C ALA A 115 -4.85 3.70 -4.03
N ALA A 116 -3.95 4.29 -4.81
CA ALA A 116 -3.62 3.82 -6.16
C ALA A 116 -2.29 4.40 -6.64
N GLY A 117 -1.73 3.81 -7.67
CA GLY A 117 -0.54 4.33 -8.32
C GLY A 117 0.50 3.29 -8.72
N GLU A 118 0.37 2.05 -8.31
CA GLU A 118 1.28 0.99 -8.74
C GLU A 118 1.25 0.76 -10.26
N ASN A 119 0.12 1.05 -10.89
CA ASN A 119 -0.09 0.96 -12.34
C ASN A 119 0.17 2.30 -13.08
N ALA A 120 0.45 3.39 -12.37
CA ALA A 120 0.86 4.66 -12.97
C ALA A 120 2.39 4.73 -13.13
N CYS A 121 2.85 5.10 -14.34
CA CYS A 121 4.26 4.99 -14.72
C CYS A 121 4.99 6.35 -14.82
N THR A 122 4.30 7.48 -14.70
CA THR A 122 4.91 8.81 -14.87
C THR A 122 4.35 9.83 -13.89
N ALA A 123 5.13 10.87 -13.57
CA ALA A 123 4.64 12.01 -12.79
C ALA A 123 3.44 12.71 -13.45
N PHE A 124 3.29 12.62 -14.77
CA PHE A 124 2.12 13.16 -15.47
C PHE A 124 0.84 12.39 -15.12
N GLN A 125 0.88 11.06 -15.05
CA GLN A 125 -0.27 10.25 -14.62
C GLN A 125 -0.60 10.52 -13.15
N PHE A 126 0.39 10.60 -12.27
CA PHE A 126 0.18 10.98 -10.86
C PHE A 126 -0.41 12.38 -10.72
N ARG A 127 0.00 13.34 -11.56
CA ARG A 127 -0.61 14.67 -11.58
C ARG A 127 -2.09 14.62 -11.91
N GLU A 128 -2.48 13.87 -12.94
CA GLU A 128 -3.91 13.75 -13.32
C GLU A 128 -4.72 13.00 -12.25
N MET A 129 -4.16 11.94 -11.64
CA MET A 129 -4.76 11.21 -10.54
C MET A 129 -5.02 12.11 -9.32
N ILE A 130 -4.02 12.89 -8.92
CA ILE A 130 -4.09 13.82 -7.78
C ILE A 130 -5.05 14.96 -8.08
N LYS A 131 -4.97 15.56 -9.29
CA LYS A 131 -5.85 16.64 -9.73
C LYS A 131 -7.33 16.23 -9.79
N ALA A 132 -7.60 14.98 -10.15
CA ALA A 132 -8.96 14.43 -10.13
C ALA A 132 -9.48 14.23 -8.70
N GLY A 133 -8.63 14.27 -7.68
CA GLY A 133 -9.01 13.93 -6.31
C GLY A 133 -9.22 12.42 -6.11
N ALA A 134 -8.59 11.59 -6.95
CA ALA A 134 -8.83 10.16 -7.00
C ALA A 134 -8.32 9.42 -5.77
N VAL A 135 -7.27 9.92 -5.12
CA VAL A 135 -6.56 9.18 -4.07
C VAL A 135 -6.38 10.00 -2.78
N THR A 136 -6.37 9.29 -1.68
CA THR A 136 -5.88 9.75 -0.36
C THR A 136 -4.39 9.40 -0.23
N TYR A 137 -4.01 8.23 -0.76
CA TYR A 137 -2.66 7.69 -0.72
C TYR A 137 -2.16 7.43 -2.14
N ALA A 138 -1.02 8.03 -2.50
CA ALA A 138 -0.36 7.81 -3.79
C ALA A 138 0.73 6.75 -3.64
N GLN A 139 0.73 5.74 -4.52
CA GLN A 139 1.57 4.55 -4.41
C GLN A 139 2.55 4.40 -5.59
N PRO A 140 3.51 5.32 -5.76
CA PRO A 140 4.51 5.17 -6.81
C PRO A 140 5.42 3.97 -6.53
N SER A 141 5.71 3.23 -7.59
CA SER A 141 6.67 2.15 -7.59
C SER A 141 7.97 2.63 -8.26
N VAL A 142 9.06 2.72 -7.51
CA VAL A 142 10.33 3.27 -8.04
C VAL A 142 10.82 2.52 -9.27
N THR A 143 10.49 1.23 -9.36
CA THR A 143 10.85 0.37 -10.50
C THR A 143 9.96 0.58 -11.73
N LYS A 144 8.73 1.09 -11.54
CA LYS A 144 7.76 1.31 -12.62
C LYS A 144 7.77 2.76 -13.13
N VAL A 145 8.01 3.74 -12.25
CA VAL A 145 7.96 5.17 -12.60
C VAL A 145 9.20 5.70 -13.31
N GLY A 146 10.18 4.85 -13.63
CA GLY A 146 11.40 5.26 -14.30
C GLY A 146 12.55 5.64 -13.36
N GLY A 147 12.47 5.27 -12.08
CA GLY A 147 13.56 5.38 -11.12
C GLY A 147 13.44 6.54 -10.14
N ILE A 148 14.55 6.80 -9.45
CA ILE A 148 14.65 7.72 -8.31
C ILE A 148 14.21 9.15 -8.66
N THR A 149 14.66 9.67 -9.81
CA THR A 149 14.37 11.06 -10.22
C THR A 149 12.87 11.28 -10.42
N GLU A 150 12.18 10.35 -11.08
CA GLU A 150 10.76 10.47 -11.34
C GLU A 150 9.95 10.26 -10.05
N PHE A 151 10.35 9.29 -9.21
CA PHE A 151 9.75 9.09 -7.89
C PHE A 151 9.78 10.36 -7.05
N ARG A 152 10.91 11.09 -7.00
CA ARG A 152 11.03 12.34 -6.25
C ARG A 152 10.14 13.46 -6.78
N LYS A 153 9.89 13.53 -8.09
CA LYS A 153 8.91 14.47 -8.65
C LYS A 153 7.50 14.15 -8.16
N ILE A 154 7.16 12.86 -8.13
CA ILE A 154 5.86 12.39 -7.64
C ILE A 154 5.71 12.68 -6.15
N SER A 155 6.75 12.44 -5.35
CA SER A 155 6.76 12.77 -3.93
C SER A 155 6.50 14.25 -3.67
N ALA A 156 7.22 15.14 -4.35
CA ALA A 156 7.00 16.57 -4.25
C ALA A 156 5.59 16.98 -4.68
N LEU A 157 5.08 16.39 -5.75
CA LEU A 157 3.73 16.64 -6.23
C LEU A 157 2.66 16.22 -5.21
N ALA A 158 2.80 15.03 -4.63
CA ALA A 158 1.90 14.53 -3.59
C ALA A 158 1.90 15.43 -2.36
N ALA A 159 3.09 15.80 -1.87
CA ALA A 159 3.25 16.69 -0.72
C ALA A 159 2.59 18.06 -0.92
N LEU A 160 2.75 18.69 -2.10
CA LEU A 160 2.15 19.98 -2.44
C LEU A 160 0.62 19.94 -2.51
N ASN A 161 0.04 18.76 -2.69
CA ASN A 161 -1.41 18.59 -2.80
C ASN A 161 -2.05 17.90 -1.58
N GLY A 162 -1.29 17.70 -0.49
CA GLY A 162 -1.79 17.07 0.73
C GLY A 162 -2.13 15.58 0.57
N VAL A 163 -1.57 14.92 -0.45
CA VAL A 163 -1.71 13.48 -0.68
C VAL A 163 -0.56 12.76 0.01
N GLN A 164 -0.87 11.76 0.81
CA GLN A 164 0.15 10.97 1.51
C GLN A 164 0.82 9.99 0.54
N LEU A 165 2.15 9.98 0.54
CA LEU A 165 2.92 9.01 -0.22
C LEU A 165 3.01 7.68 0.54
N MET A 166 2.63 6.58 -0.13
CA MET A 166 2.72 5.20 0.37
C MET A 166 3.33 4.32 -0.73
N PRO A 167 4.66 4.20 -0.79
CA PRO A 167 5.31 3.51 -1.91
C PRO A 167 4.86 2.07 -2.07
N HIS A 168 4.50 1.68 -3.30
CA HIS A 168 4.32 0.28 -3.66
C HIS A 168 5.69 -0.39 -3.79
N SER A 169 5.98 -1.39 -2.96
CA SER A 169 7.34 -1.95 -2.85
C SER A 169 7.42 -3.46 -2.57
N PRO A 170 6.57 -4.31 -3.16
CA PRO A 170 6.62 -5.76 -2.92
C PRO A 170 7.80 -6.41 -3.66
N TYR A 171 9.00 -5.87 -3.48
CA TYR A 171 10.22 -6.28 -4.17
C TYR A 171 11.25 -6.84 -3.18
N PHE A 172 12.25 -7.56 -3.71
CA PHE A 172 13.28 -8.20 -2.91
C PHE A 172 14.70 -7.85 -3.35
N GLY A 173 14.81 -6.92 -4.28
CA GLY A 173 16.07 -6.54 -4.93
C GLY A 173 16.34 -5.03 -4.86
N PRO A 174 17.09 -4.48 -5.83
CA PRO A 174 17.48 -3.07 -5.85
C PRO A 174 16.33 -2.08 -5.75
N GLY A 175 15.17 -2.42 -6.31
CA GLY A 175 13.97 -1.60 -6.20
C GLY A 175 13.48 -1.43 -4.77
N PHE A 176 13.52 -2.48 -3.95
CA PHE A 176 13.17 -2.41 -2.55
C PHE A 176 14.18 -1.55 -1.77
N LEU A 177 15.47 -1.78 -1.98
CA LEU A 177 16.53 -0.98 -1.34
C LEU A 177 16.40 0.52 -1.70
N ALA A 178 16.13 0.83 -2.97
CA ALA A 178 15.87 2.20 -3.40
C ALA A 178 14.64 2.80 -2.72
N THR A 179 13.57 2.02 -2.53
CA THR A 179 12.37 2.46 -1.81
C THR A 179 12.67 2.79 -0.35
N LEU A 180 13.45 1.96 0.36
CA LEU A 180 13.87 2.25 1.74
C LEU A 180 14.57 3.62 1.83
N HIS A 181 15.56 3.87 0.97
CA HIS A 181 16.31 5.13 0.97
C HIS A 181 15.43 6.33 0.55
N LEU A 182 14.54 6.15 -0.40
CA LEU A 182 13.61 7.20 -0.82
C LEU A 182 12.63 7.55 0.31
N THR A 183 12.06 6.54 0.95
CA THR A 183 11.14 6.74 2.09
C THR A 183 11.85 7.39 3.28
N ALA A 184 13.10 7.00 3.57
CA ALA A 184 13.91 7.60 4.62
C ALA A 184 14.26 9.06 4.39
N ALA A 185 14.27 9.51 3.14
CA ALA A 185 14.52 10.90 2.76
C ALA A 185 13.26 11.79 2.80
N GLU A 186 12.06 11.20 2.99
CA GLU A 186 10.81 11.95 3.06
C GLU A 186 10.60 12.58 4.44
N ALA A 187 10.12 13.82 4.47
CA ALA A 187 9.78 14.51 5.73
C ALA A 187 8.58 13.84 6.43
N ASN A 188 7.62 13.35 5.65
CA ASN A 188 6.48 12.56 6.13
C ASN A 188 6.46 11.21 5.41
N PRO A 189 7.28 10.23 5.86
CA PRO A 189 7.41 8.96 5.19
C PRO A 189 6.13 8.14 5.31
N GLY A 190 5.81 7.45 4.23
CA GLY A 190 4.81 6.40 4.22
C GLY A 190 5.31 5.12 4.92
N TYR A 191 4.45 4.13 4.92
CA TYR A 191 4.81 2.79 5.33
C TYR A 191 5.52 2.06 4.19
N VAL A 192 6.38 1.09 4.55
CA VAL A 192 7.11 0.26 3.58
C VAL A 192 6.45 -1.11 3.50
N GLU A 193 6.14 -1.53 2.28
CA GLU A 193 5.51 -2.81 2.03
C GLU A 193 6.50 -3.97 2.23
N TRP A 194 6.12 -4.94 3.04
CA TRP A 194 6.78 -6.23 3.13
C TRP A 194 5.89 -7.32 2.59
N PHE A 195 6.26 -7.89 1.44
CA PHE A 195 5.52 -9.01 0.87
C PHE A 195 5.75 -10.25 1.74
N TYR A 196 4.70 -10.61 2.50
CA TYR A 196 4.76 -11.60 3.58
C TYR A 196 4.72 -13.02 3.03
N LEU A 197 5.89 -13.54 2.74
CA LEU A 197 6.06 -14.90 2.25
C LEU A 197 7.39 -15.50 2.73
N ASP A 198 7.41 -16.81 2.88
CA ASP A 198 8.63 -17.57 3.12
C ASP A 198 9.50 -17.60 1.86
N ARG A 199 10.80 -17.37 2.04
CA ARG A 199 11.77 -17.34 0.95
C ARG A 199 13.00 -18.14 1.33
N GLU A 200 13.50 -18.94 0.40
CA GLU A 200 14.76 -19.70 0.59
C GLU A 200 15.98 -18.77 0.66
N ALA A 201 15.95 -17.66 -0.07
CA ALA A 201 17.03 -16.69 -0.11
C ALA A 201 16.53 -15.27 -0.36
N CYS A 202 17.28 -14.29 0.11
CA CYS A 202 17.09 -12.87 -0.16
C CYS A 202 18.40 -12.27 -0.66
N LEU A 203 18.34 -11.45 -1.72
CA LEU A 203 19.54 -10.86 -2.35
C LEU A 203 20.42 -10.08 -1.38
N TYR A 204 19.81 -9.40 -0.41
CA TYR A 204 20.51 -8.58 0.60
C TYR A 204 20.50 -9.22 2.01
N GLY A 205 20.09 -10.49 2.10
CA GLY A 205 20.00 -11.19 3.38
C GLY A 205 19.15 -10.44 4.40
N ASP A 206 19.68 -10.34 5.62
CA ASP A 206 18.99 -9.69 6.74
C ASP A 206 19.03 -8.14 6.67
N ALA A 207 19.86 -7.56 5.79
CA ALA A 207 20.01 -6.10 5.69
C ALA A 207 18.72 -5.35 5.32
N ILE A 208 17.77 -6.04 4.69
CA ILE A 208 16.46 -5.48 4.29
C ILE A 208 15.28 -6.19 4.96
N LYS A 209 15.55 -7.07 5.92
CA LYS A 209 14.50 -7.80 6.64
C LYS A 209 13.95 -6.93 7.76
N PRO A 210 12.63 -6.79 7.90
CA PRO A 210 12.06 -6.06 9.02
C PRO A 210 12.23 -6.84 10.33
N VAL A 211 12.42 -6.11 11.42
CA VAL A 211 12.45 -6.64 12.78
C VAL A 211 11.29 -6.00 13.54
N ASN A 212 10.38 -6.81 14.06
CA ASN A 212 9.15 -6.33 14.72
C ASN A 212 8.39 -5.32 13.86
N GLY A 213 8.22 -5.62 12.57
CA GLY A 213 7.52 -4.76 11.62
C GLY A 213 8.22 -3.44 11.28
N ARG A 214 9.52 -3.29 11.57
CA ARG A 214 10.30 -2.08 11.33
C ARG A 214 11.56 -2.36 10.53
N TYR A 215 11.98 -1.38 9.73
CA TYR A 215 13.21 -1.43 8.95
C TYR A 215 14.23 -0.46 9.49
N THR A 216 15.46 -0.92 9.66
CA THR A 216 16.61 -0.02 9.73
C THR A 216 17.14 0.20 8.31
N VAL A 217 17.26 1.45 7.90
CA VAL A 217 17.74 1.79 6.54
C VAL A 217 19.23 1.45 6.45
N PRO A 218 19.66 0.61 5.50
CA PRO A 218 21.07 0.27 5.36
C PRO A 218 21.91 1.49 4.99
N ASN A 219 23.17 1.52 5.46
CA ASN A 219 24.15 2.55 5.11
C ASN A 219 24.76 2.33 3.72
#